data_71582d5f66df5c62d0e93fbe37134c9e
#
_entry.id   71582d5f66df5c62d0e93fbe37134c9e
#
_cell.length_a   1.000
_cell.length_b   1.000
_cell.length_c   1.000
_cell.angle_alpha   90.00
_cell.angle_beta   90.00
_cell.angle_gamma   90.00
#
_symmetry.space_group_name_H-M   'P 1'
#
loop_
_entity.id
_entity.type
_entity.pdbx_description
1 polymer ?
#
loop_
_entity_poly.entity_id
_entity_poly.type
_entity_poly.pdbx_seq_one_letter_code
_entity_poly.pdbx_strand_id
1 'polypeptide(L)'
;MGAPTSGMLLNMACCSLDRRCARLLRRCRDQFPGLRYTRYADDLSFTATEELSHEFLEQAIGCVVQAGFRVNRRKVKRYSTRNADLVICGIRLHEGKLTLPRRVLRRYRALLFQSLAYGPEDISEESRQLLHGHLGFLTMASSVCPPQLERLLEEVLQQHGSWLRSGVASHMLPAYDTLSRS
;
A
#
# COMPACT_ATOMS: atom_id res chain seq x y z
N MET A 1 12.97 -11.52 2.61
CA MET A 1 12.62 -10.13 3.01
C MET A 1 13.82 -9.24 2.72
N GLY A 2 13.62 -8.01 2.22
CA GLY A 2 14.72 -7.12 1.90
C GLY A 2 15.41 -6.55 3.15
N ALA A 3 16.68 -6.18 3.04
CA ALA A 3 17.39 -5.49 4.11
C ALA A 3 16.71 -4.13 4.45
N PRO A 4 16.82 -3.62 5.68
CA PRO A 4 16.24 -2.34 6.07
C PRO A 4 16.67 -1.16 5.17
N THR A 5 17.87 -1.22 4.62
CA THR A 5 18.43 -0.23 3.69
C THR A 5 17.93 -0.34 2.26
N SER A 6 17.20 -1.41 1.90
CA SER A 6 16.77 -1.66 0.52
C SER A 6 15.91 -0.54 -0.06
N GLY A 7 15.02 0.04 0.73
CA GLY A 7 14.17 1.16 0.31
C GLY A 7 14.98 2.41 -0.04
N MET A 8 15.97 2.74 0.77
CA MET A 8 16.85 3.89 0.53
C MET A 8 17.71 3.69 -0.73
N LEU A 9 18.33 2.52 -0.88
CA LEU A 9 19.14 2.19 -2.05
C LEU A 9 18.30 2.19 -3.32
N LEU A 10 17.07 1.65 -3.27
CA LEU A 10 16.14 1.68 -4.40
C LEU A 10 15.77 3.12 -4.78
N ASN A 11 15.51 3.99 -3.81
CA ASN A 11 15.23 5.39 -4.07
C ASN A 11 16.41 6.10 -4.74
N MET A 12 17.63 5.83 -4.30
CA MET A 12 18.84 6.37 -4.95
C MET A 12 18.99 5.87 -6.39
N ALA A 13 18.80 4.56 -6.62
CA ALA A 13 18.86 3.97 -7.95
C ALA A 13 17.79 4.55 -8.89
N CYS A 14 16.60 4.87 -8.38
CA CYS A 14 15.49 5.42 -9.15
C CYS A 14 15.59 6.95 -9.41
N CYS A 15 16.57 7.67 -8.87
CA CYS A 15 16.70 9.12 -9.08
C CYS A 15 16.72 9.52 -10.57
N SER A 16 17.41 8.76 -11.42
CA SER A 16 17.45 8.99 -12.88
C SER A 16 16.07 8.82 -13.51
N LEU A 17 15.34 7.79 -13.12
CA LEU A 17 13.97 7.51 -13.55
C LEU A 17 13.04 8.65 -13.13
N ASP A 18 13.04 9.04 -11.86
CA ASP A 18 12.17 10.09 -11.33
C ASP A 18 12.39 11.42 -12.05
N ARG A 19 13.65 11.79 -12.36
CA ARG A 19 13.98 12.98 -13.16
C ARG A 19 13.45 12.89 -14.60
N ARG A 20 13.46 11.70 -15.23
CA ARG A 20 12.90 11.50 -16.58
C ARG A 20 11.39 11.61 -16.57
N CYS A 21 10.72 10.97 -15.60
CA CYS A 21 9.28 11.10 -15.41
C CYS A 21 8.88 12.56 -15.17
N ALA A 22 9.59 13.28 -14.31
CA ALA A 22 9.32 14.70 -14.06
C ALA A 22 9.45 15.57 -15.32
N ARG A 23 10.40 15.26 -16.21
CA ARG A 23 10.53 15.93 -17.51
C ARG A 23 9.36 15.59 -18.46
N LEU A 24 8.94 14.33 -18.49
CA LEU A 24 7.78 13.90 -19.24
C LEU A 24 6.52 14.64 -18.78
N LEU A 25 6.30 14.71 -17.48
CA LEU A 25 5.14 15.44 -16.91
C LEU A 25 5.12 16.91 -17.37
N ARG A 26 6.27 17.59 -17.30
CA ARG A 26 6.36 19.01 -17.72
C ARG A 26 6.02 19.19 -19.19
N ARG A 27 6.43 18.26 -20.06
CA ARG A 27 6.13 18.33 -21.51
C ARG A 27 4.66 18.06 -21.82
N CYS A 28 4.02 17.18 -21.05
CA CYS A 28 2.66 16.73 -21.31
C CYS A 28 1.60 17.45 -20.44
N ARG A 29 2.01 18.44 -19.63
CA ARG A 29 1.15 19.13 -18.67
C ARG A 29 -0.06 19.80 -19.34
N ASP A 30 0.14 20.41 -20.50
CA ASP A 30 -0.90 21.14 -21.22
C ASP A 30 -1.89 20.17 -21.93
N GLN A 31 -1.41 18.96 -22.29
CA GLN A 31 -2.23 17.92 -22.89
C GLN A 31 -3.09 17.16 -21.87
N PHE A 32 -2.59 16.99 -20.65
CA PHE A 32 -3.25 16.19 -19.62
C PHE A 32 -3.40 17.02 -18.33
N PRO A 33 -4.54 17.72 -18.13
CA PRO A 33 -4.81 18.46 -16.92
C PRO A 33 -4.73 17.55 -15.68
N GLY A 34 -4.11 18.04 -14.61
CA GLY A 34 -3.96 17.29 -13.38
C GLY A 34 -2.98 16.12 -13.44
N LEU A 35 -2.13 16.05 -14.50
CA LEU A 35 -1.14 14.99 -14.64
C LEU A 35 -0.19 14.93 -13.45
N ARG A 36 -0.11 13.76 -12.82
CA ARG A 36 0.75 13.50 -11.66
C ARG A 36 1.48 12.18 -11.83
N TYR A 37 2.64 12.10 -11.21
CA TYR A 37 3.46 10.90 -11.08
C TYR A 37 3.71 10.60 -9.62
N THR A 38 3.54 9.35 -9.25
CA THR A 38 3.93 8.83 -7.93
C THR A 38 4.64 7.50 -8.11
N ARG A 39 5.60 7.23 -7.23
CA ARG A 39 6.30 5.95 -7.17
C ARG A 39 6.31 5.42 -5.75
N TYR A 40 5.93 4.17 -5.61
CA TYR A 40 6.08 3.40 -4.38
C TYR A 40 6.95 2.18 -4.68
N ALA A 41 8.19 2.23 -4.20
CA ALA A 41 9.24 1.24 -4.53
C ALA A 41 9.40 1.08 -6.05
N ASP A 42 9.01 -0.07 -6.61
CA ASP A 42 9.03 -0.40 -8.04
C ASP A 42 7.69 -0.14 -8.75
N ASP A 43 6.64 0.19 -8.02
CA ASP A 43 5.33 0.52 -8.60
C ASP A 43 5.27 2.00 -8.99
N LEU A 44 5.06 2.26 -10.28
CA LEU A 44 4.89 3.60 -10.83
C LEU A 44 3.43 3.85 -11.17
N SER A 45 2.91 5.01 -10.81
CA SER A 45 1.55 5.42 -11.14
C SER A 45 1.54 6.80 -11.79
N PHE A 46 0.80 6.92 -12.90
CA PHE A 46 0.50 8.18 -13.57
C PHE A 46 -1.00 8.40 -13.50
N THR A 47 -1.42 9.57 -13.09
CA THR A 47 -2.82 9.95 -12.99
C THR A 47 -3.06 11.30 -13.66
N ALA A 48 -4.22 11.47 -14.27
CA ALA A 48 -4.67 12.74 -14.84
C ALA A 48 -6.19 12.86 -14.69
N THR A 49 -6.72 14.06 -14.90
CA THR A 49 -8.18 14.30 -14.89
C THR A 49 -8.84 13.65 -16.10
N GLU A 50 -8.12 13.59 -17.22
CA GLU A 50 -8.56 12.98 -18.46
C GLU A 50 -7.82 11.67 -18.73
N GLU A 51 -8.32 10.90 -19.70
CA GLU A 51 -7.74 9.63 -20.09
C GLU A 51 -6.35 9.83 -20.70
N LEU A 52 -5.35 9.13 -20.15
CA LEU A 52 -3.99 9.13 -20.68
C LEU A 52 -3.94 8.34 -21.98
N SER A 53 -3.36 8.93 -23.03
CA SER A 53 -3.26 8.29 -24.36
C SER A 53 -2.29 7.10 -24.32
N HIS A 54 -2.40 6.23 -25.34
CA HIS A 54 -1.43 5.14 -25.54
C HIS A 54 -0.02 5.68 -25.78
N GLU A 55 0.09 6.77 -26.51
CA GLU A 55 1.36 7.43 -26.79
C GLU A 55 2.06 7.90 -25.49
N PHE A 56 1.29 8.50 -24.56
CA PHE A 56 1.81 8.85 -23.24
C PHE A 56 2.32 7.61 -22.49
N LEU A 57 1.59 6.50 -22.54
CA LEU A 57 2.01 5.25 -21.90
C LEU A 57 3.35 4.76 -22.46
N GLU A 58 3.54 4.77 -23.78
CA GLU A 58 4.79 4.35 -24.39
C GLU A 58 5.95 5.32 -24.05
N GLN A 59 5.69 6.62 -23.96
CA GLN A 59 6.67 7.59 -23.48
C GLN A 59 7.07 7.34 -22.02
N ALA A 60 6.09 7.01 -21.15
CA ALA A 60 6.36 6.67 -19.76
C ALA A 60 7.21 5.38 -19.64
N ILE A 61 6.88 4.35 -20.43
CA ILE A 61 7.67 3.12 -20.54
C ILE A 61 9.08 3.45 -21.03
N GLY A 62 9.22 4.33 -22.01
CA GLY A 62 10.49 4.81 -22.51
C GLY A 62 11.35 5.46 -21.43
N CYS A 63 10.77 6.21 -20.51
CA CYS A 63 11.49 6.78 -19.36
C CYS A 63 12.11 5.69 -18.47
N VAL A 64 11.36 4.60 -18.24
CA VAL A 64 11.82 3.45 -17.44
C VAL A 64 12.99 2.74 -18.12
N VAL A 65 12.84 2.44 -19.41
CA VAL A 65 13.88 1.74 -20.20
C VAL A 65 15.15 2.57 -20.30
N GLN A 66 15.02 3.88 -20.57
CA GLN A 66 16.16 4.80 -20.63
C GLN A 66 16.85 5.02 -19.28
N ALA A 67 16.16 4.73 -18.17
CA ALA A 67 16.78 4.75 -16.85
C ALA A 67 17.50 3.43 -16.50
N GLY A 68 17.52 2.44 -17.42
CA GLY A 68 18.18 1.16 -17.26
C GLY A 68 17.31 0.06 -16.63
N PHE A 69 16.00 0.31 -16.46
CA PHE A 69 15.07 -0.68 -15.89
C PHE A 69 14.28 -1.42 -16.97
N ARG A 70 13.72 -2.57 -16.60
CA ARG A 70 12.83 -3.36 -17.46
C ARG A 70 11.39 -3.22 -17.01
N VAL A 71 10.47 -3.04 -17.95
CA VAL A 71 9.02 -3.00 -17.67
C VAL A 71 8.41 -4.36 -17.89
N ASN A 72 7.70 -4.89 -16.91
CA ASN A 72 6.84 -6.05 -17.09
C ASN A 72 5.50 -5.60 -17.72
N ARG A 73 5.42 -5.64 -19.06
CA ARG A 73 4.23 -5.20 -19.81
C ARG A 73 2.95 -5.94 -19.42
N ARG A 74 3.03 -7.17 -18.88
CA ARG A 74 1.86 -7.93 -18.39
C ARG A 74 1.27 -7.34 -17.11
N LYS A 75 2.06 -6.57 -16.34
CA LYS A 75 1.62 -5.88 -15.12
C LYS A 75 1.15 -4.44 -15.40
N VAL A 76 1.38 -3.91 -16.59
CA VAL A 76 0.91 -2.57 -16.95
C VAL A 76 -0.60 -2.59 -17.04
N LYS A 77 -1.26 -1.69 -16.30
CA LYS A 77 -2.72 -1.59 -16.24
C LYS A 77 -3.14 -0.16 -16.48
N ARG A 78 -4.27 -0.01 -17.16
CA ARG A 78 -4.95 1.29 -17.33
C ARG A 78 -6.30 1.20 -16.62
N TYR A 79 -6.63 2.24 -15.89
CA TYR A 79 -7.86 2.33 -15.12
C TYR A 79 -8.56 3.65 -15.44
N SER A 80 -9.88 3.60 -15.51
CA SER A 80 -10.73 4.78 -15.46
C SER A 80 -11.50 4.73 -14.15
N THR A 81 -11.49 5.81 -13.39
CA THR A 81 -12.24 5.92 -12.13
C THR A 81 -13.75 5.85 -12.34
N ARG A 82 -14.21 6.01 -13.59
CA ARG A 82 -15.64 5.90 -13.94
C ARG A 82 -16.15 4.45 -13.93
N ASN A 83 -15.28 3.46 -14.22
CA ASN A 83 -15.74 2.10 -14.54
C ASN A 83 -14.98 0.98 -13.82
N ALA A 84 -13.99 1.26 -12.99
CA ALA A 84 -13.18 0.20 -12.40
C ALA A 84 -12.78 0.48 -10.95
N ASP A 85 -12.73 -0.59 -10.17
CA ASP A 85 -12.08 -0.60 -8.87
C ASP A 85 -10.57 -0.47 -9.05
N LEU A 86 -10.05 0.68 -8.78
CA LEU A 86 -8.62 0.94 -8.80
C LEU A 86 -8.00 0.47 -7.50
N VAL A 87 -7.03 -0.43 -7.58
CA VAL A 87 -6.23 -0.86 -6.41
C VAL A 87 -4.78 -0.45 -6.63
N ILE A 88 -4.29 0.43 -5.74
CA ILE A 88 -2.89 0.90 -5.74
C ILE A 88 -2.30 0.59 -4.35
N CYS A 89 -1.14 -0.06 -4.32
CA CYS A 89 -0.45 -0.43 -3.08
C CYS A 89 -1.36 -1.14 -2.05
N GLY A 90 -2.29 -1.98 -2.53
CA GLY A 90 -3.21 -2.71 -1.67
C GLY A 90 -4.44 -1.94 -1.20
N ILE A 91 -4.57 -0.65 -1.53
CA ILE A 91 -5.72 0.21 -1.20
C ILE A 91 -6.61 0.36 -2.43
N ARG A 92 -7.91 0.16 -2.25
CA ARG A 92 -8.93 0.31 -3.28
C ARG A 92 -9.50 1.71 -3.26
N LEU A 93 -9.52 2.36 -4.41
CA LEU A 93 -10.26 3.60 -4.66
C LEU A 93 -11.57 3.24 -5.36
N HIS A 94 -12.70 3.60 -4.74
CA HIS A 94 -14.03 3.38 -5.29
C HIS A 94 -14.90 4.59 -4.97
N GLU A 95 -15.49 5.21 -5.99
CA GLU A 95 -16.35 6.40 -5.87
C GLU A 95 -15.72 7.53 -5.01
N GLY A 96 -14.44 7.77 -5.21
CA GLY A 96 -13.70 8.79 -4.46
C GLY A 96 -13.34 8.41 -3.01
N LYS A 97 -13.72 7.22 -2.55
CA LYS A 97 -13.42 6.72 -1.22
C LYS A 97 -12.29 5.71 -1.26
N LEU A 98 -11.40 5.81 -0.28
CA LEU A 98 -10.34 4.82 -0.06
C LEU A 98 -10.89 3.69 0.82
N THR A 99 -10.68 2.45 0.40
CA THR A 99 -11.15 1.26 1.13
C THR A 99 -10.15 0.12 0.94
N LEU A 100 -10.26 -0.91 1.75
CA LEU A 100 -9.53 -2.15 1.55
C LEU A 100 -10.28 -3.09 0.59
N PRO A 101 -9.58 -3.83 -0.30
CA PRO A 101 -10.21 -4.83 -1.15
C PRO A 101 -10.96 -5.89 -0.32
N ARG A 102 -12.12 -6.34 -0.78
CA ARG A 102 -12.97 -7.33 -0.08
C ARG A 102 -12.22 -8.61 0.32
N ARG A 103 -11.27 -9.06 -0.53
CA ARG A 103 -10.43 -10.23 -0.25
C ARG A 103 -9.52 -10.00 0.96
N VAL A 104 -8.94 -8.80 1.04
CA VAL A 104 -8.08 -8.38 2.15
C VAL A 104 -8.88 -8.29 3.43
N LEU A 105 -10.05 -7.64 3.40
CA LEU A 105 -10.96 -7.53 4.54
C LEU A 105 -11.37 -8.90 5.08
N ARG A 106 -11.75 -9.84 4.19
CA ARG A 106 -12.11 -11.19 4.60
C ARG A 106 -10.95 -11.92 5.29
N ARG A 107 -9.75 -11.80 4.74
CA ARG A 107 -8.56 -12.42 5.31
C ARG A 107 -8.24 -11.86 6.69
N TYR A 108 -8.30 -10.55 6.86
CA TYR A 108 -8.06 -9.90 8.15
C TYR A 108 -9.09 -10.29 9.20
N ARG A 109 -10.37 -10.30 8.83
CA ARG A 109 -11.42 -10.77 9.73
C ARG A 109 -11.16 -12.20 10.19
N ALA A 110 -10.85 -13.11 9.27
CA ALA A 110 -10.58 -14.49 9.62
C ALA A 110 -9.40 -14.63 10.59
N LEU A 111 -8.29 -13.92 10.35
CA LEU A 111 -7.12 -13.95 11.23
C LEU A 111 -7.40 -13.38 12.62
N LEU A 112 -8.13 -12.26 12.70
CA LEU A 112 -8.48 -11.65 13.96
C LEU A 112 -9.44 -12.53 14.77
N PHE A 113 -10.45 -13.14 14.11
CA PHE A 113 -11.34 -14.10 14.77
C PHE A 113 -10.62 -15.35 15.28
N GLN A 114 -9.67 -15.88 14.49
CA GLN A 114 -8.84 -17.00 14.94
C GLN A 114 -8.01 -16.62 16.17
N SER A 115 -7.45 -15.40 16.19
CA SER A 115 -6.67 -14.92 17.33
C SER A 115 -7.50 -14.80 18.61
N LEU A 116 -8.77 -14.40 18.50
CA LEU A 116 -9.68 -14.32 19.63
C LEU A 116 -10.17 -15.68 20.11
N ALA A 117 -10.42 -16.62 19.17
CA ALA A 117 -11.01 -17.93 19.48
C ALA A 117 -10.02 -18.92 20.08
N TYR A 118 -8.77 -18.93 19.62
CA TYR A 118 -7.80 -19.97 19.95
C TYR A 118 -6.67 -19.47 20.87
N GLY A 119 -6.55 -18.18 21.09
CA GLY A 119 -5.42 -17.61 21.82
C GLY A 119 -4.11 -17.62 21.05
N PRO A 120 -3.09 -16.96 21.58
CA PRO A 120 -1.81 -16.82 20.89
C PRO A 120 -0.97 -18.10 20.83
N GLU A 121 -1.19 -19.04 21.76
CA GLU A 121 -0.42 -20.29 21.85
C GLU A 121 -0.83 -21.32 20.80
N ASP A 122 -2.07 -21.26 20.34
CA ASP A 122 -2.64 -22.17 19.36
C ASP A 122 -2.45 -21.69 17.90
N ILE A 123 -1.90 -20.48 17.72
CA ILE A 123 -1.66 -19.91 16.40
C ILE A 123 -0.26 -20.31 15.91
N SER A 124 -0.18 -20.90 14.71
CA SER A 124 1.11 -21.24 14.11
C SER A 124 2.02 -20.00 13.97
N GLU A 125 3.35 -20.22 14.03
CA GLU A 125 4.34 -19.13 13.90
C GLU A 125 4.18 -18.36 12.58
N GLU A 126 3.83 -19.05 11.48
CA GLU A 126 3.54 -18.38 10.21
C GLU A 126 2.32 -17.46 10.30
N SER A 127 1.25 -17.91 10.96
CA SER A 127 0.02 -17.10 11.16
C SER A 127 0.31 -15.93 12.07
N ARG A 128 1.18 -16.10 13.07
CA ARG A 128 1.66 -15.05 13.95
C ARG A 128 2.39 -13.95 13.20
N GLN A 129 3.42 -14.32 12.43
CA GLN A 129 4.19 -13.35 11.63
C GLN A 129 3.30 -12.64 10.61
N LEU A 130 2.37 -13.36 10.01
CA LEU A 130 1.38 -12.79 9.10
C LEU A 130 0.48 -11.78 9.82
N LEU A 131 0.01 -12.12 11.02
CA LEU A 131 -0.81 -11.23 11.84
C LEU A 131 -0.05 -9.96 12.23
N HIS A 132 1.20 -10.06 12.67
CA HIS A 132 2.05 -8.90 12.95
C HIS A 132 2.21 -7.97 11.74
N GLY A 133 2.50 -8.51 10.57
CA GLY A 133 2.60 -7.73 9.34
C GLY A 133 1.29 -7.04 8.98
N HIS A 134 0.17 -7.72 9.18
CA HIS A 134 -1.17 -7.19 8.90
C HIS A 134 -1.62 -6.15 9.92
N LEU A 135 -1.30 -6.32 11.18
CA LEU A 135 -1.55 -5.32 12.23
C LEU A 135 -0.84 -4.01 11.92
N GLY A 136 0.46 -4.07 11.57
CA GLY A 136 1.22 -2.91 11.15
C GLY A 136 0.60 -2.21 9.95
N PHE A 137 0.13 -2.98 8.94
CA PHE A 137 -0.55 -2.41 7.78
C PHE A 137 -1.90 -1.78 8.15
N LEU A 138 -2.73 -2.43 8.98
CA LEU A 138 -4.02 -1.89 9.41
C LEU A 138 -3.86 -0.62 10.23
N THR A 139 -2.84 -0.55 11.09
CA THR A 139 -2.51 0.67 11.83
C THR A 139 -2.15 1.82 10.90
N MET A 140 -1.27 1.55 9.92
CA MET A 140 -0.87 2.55 8.93
C MET A 140 -2.05 2.97 8.03
N ALA A 141 -2.98 2.05 7.75
CA ALA A 141 -4.14 2.24 6.90
C ALA A 141 -5.43 2.49 7.70
N SER A 142 -5.36 2.99 8.94
CA SER A 142 -6.51 3.20 9.81
C SER A 142 -7.63 4.04 9.16
N SER A 143 -7.27 5.07 8.40
CA SER A 143 -8.22 5.93 7.68
C SER A 143 -9.05 5.20 6.62
N VAL A 144 -8.68 3.99 6.22
CA VAL A 144 -9.38 3.17 5.21
C VAL A 144 -9.91 1.86 5.80
N CYS A 145 -9.71 1.66 7.11
CA CYS A 145 -10.18 0.49 7.85
C CYS A 145 -11.68 0.63 8.15
N PRO A 146 -12.52 -0.38 7.85
CA PRO A 146 -13.92 -0.34 8.26
C PRO A 146 -14.04 -0.39 9.80
N PRO A 147 -14.98 0.38 10.40
CA PRO A 147 -15.15 0.44 11.87
C PRO A 147 -15.34 -0.92 12.55
N GLN A 148 -15.98 -1.87 11.87
CA GLN A 148 -16.16 -3.24 12.37
C GLN A 148 -14.84 -4.02 12.49
N LEU A 149 -13.91 -3.79 11.56
CA LEU A 149 -12.59 -4.42 11.58
C LEU A 149 -11.69 -3.74 12.61
N GLU A 150 -11.85 -2.45 12.79
CA GLU A 150 -11.14 -1.65 13.78
C GLU A 150 -11.49 -2.10 15.22
N ARG A 151 -12.78 -2.26 15.53
CA ARG A 151 -13.24 -2.81 16.82
C ARG A 151 -12.67 -4.20 17.09
N LEU A 152 -12.72 -5.10 16.09
CA LEU A 152 -12.17 -6.44 16.23
C LEU A 152 -10.66 -6.42 16.47
N LEU A 153 -9.95 -5.48 15.85
CA LEU A 153 -8.54 -5.25 16.09
C LEU A 153 -8.27 -4.78 17.52
N GLU A 154 -9.07 -3.84 18.03
CA GLU A 154 -9.00 -3.36 19.41
C GLU A 154 -9.22 -4.49 20.41
N GLU A 155 -10.21 -5.37 20.19
CA GLU A 155 -10.46 -6.54 21.03
C GLU A 155 -9.24 -7.48 21.07
N VAL A 156 -8.64 -7.78 19.92
CA VAL A 156 -7.41 -8.60 19.83
C VAL A 156 -6.27 -7.95 20.58
N LEU A 157 -6.08 -6.63 20.44
CA LEU A 157 -5.03 -5.89 21.14
C LEU A 157 -5.25 -5.83 22.65
N GLN A 158 -6.48 -5.74 23.11
CA GLN A 158 -6.84 -5.79 24.53
C GLN A 158 -6.54 -7.16 25.15
N GLN A 159 -6.95 -8.24 24.47
CA GLN A 159 -6.79 -9.60 24.98
C GLN A 159 -5.35 -10.11 24.86
N HIS A 160 -4.65 -9.77 23.78
CA HIS A 160 -3.36 -10.34 23.41
C HIS A 160 -2.25 -9.30 23.20
N GLY A 161 -2.45 -8.06 23.65
CA GLY A 161 -1.55 -6.93 23.37
C GLY A 161 -0.13 -7.11 23.89
N SER A 162 0.07 -7.78 25.01
CA SER A 162 1.40 -8.10 25.56
C SER A 162 2.18 -9.04 24.63
N TRP A 163 1.52 -10.06 24.13
CA TRP A 163 2.09 -11.04 23.22
C TRP A 163 2.35 -10.46 21.82
N LEU A 164 1.45 -9.64 21.30
CA LEU A 164 1.64 -8.94 20.04
C LEU A 164 2.80 -7.94 20.11
N ARG A 165 3.01 -7.29 21.26
CA ARG A 165 4.13 -6.35 21.47
C ARG A 165 5.50 -7.04 21.60
N SER A 166 5.55 -8.25 22.11
CA SER A 166 6.81 -9.00 22.23
C SER A 166 7.42 -9.43 20.90
N GLY A 167 6.65 -9.43 19.81
CA GLY A 167 7.10 -9.77 18.46
C GLY A 167 7.31 -8.58 17.50
N VAL A 168 6.88 -7.37 17.90
CA VAL A 168 7.09 -6.16 17.11
C VAL A 168 8.22 -5.36 17.72
N ALA A 169 9.30 -5.13 16.99
CA ALA A 169 10.36 -4.23 17.43
C ALA A 169 9.72 -2.89 17.87
N SER A 170 10.06 -2.44 19.06
CA SER A 170 9.43 -1.33 19.81
C SER A 170 9.38 0.02 19.08
N HIS A 171 9.99 0.14 17.90
CA HIS A 171 9.98 1.34 17.06
C HIS A 171 8.84 1.40 16.04
N MET A 172 7.98 0.37 15.95
CA MET A 172 6.82 0.35 15.02
C MET A 172 5.47 0.71 15.68
N LEU A 173 5.44 0.99 16.98
CA LEU A 173 4.22 1.27 17.74
C LEU A 173 4.14 2.66 18.43
N PRO A 174 4.60 3.78 17.85
CA PRO A 174 4.49 5.07 18.56
C PRO A 174 3.07 5.68 18.52
N ALA A 175 2.11 5.12 17.76
CA ALA A 175 0.83 5.78 17.51
C ALA A 175 -0.34 5.32 18.40
N TYR A 176 -0.23 4.20 19.12
CA TYR A 176 -1.38 3.69 19.89
C TYR A 176 -1.52 4.28 21.31
N ASP A 177 -0.46 4.83 21.90
CA ASP A 177 -0.52 5.44 23.24
C ASP A 177 -1.24 6.80 23.27
N THR A 178 -1.51 7.38 22.11
CA THR A 178 -2.21 8.69 22.03
C THR A 178 -3.73 8.56 21.84
N LEU A 179 -4.26 7.40 21.44
CA LEU A 179 -5.69 7.21 21.26
C LEU A 179 -6.44 6.71 22.51
N SER A 180 -5.73 6.29 23.55
CA SER A 180 -6.33 5.85 24.82
C SER A 180 -6.45 6.96 25.88
N ARG A 181 -6.18 8.22 25.55
CA ARG A 181 -6.24 9.36 26.47
C ARG A 181 -7.10 10.54 25.97
N SER A 182 -8.13 10.28 25.16
CA SER A 182 -9.11 11.33 24.83
C SER A 182 -10.53 10.83 24.95
#